data_9ea39da98a9acba9961069541e98bcc9
#
_entry.id   9ea39da98a9acba9961069541e98bcc9
#
_cell.length_a   1.000
_cell.length_b   1.000
_cell.length_c   1.000
_cell.angle_alpha   90.00
_cell.angle_beta   90.00
_cell.angle_gamma   90.00
#
_symmetry.space_group_name_H-M   'P 1'
#
loop_
_entity.id
_entity.type
_entity.pdbx_description
1 polymer ?
#
loop_
_entity_poly.entity_id
_entity_poly.type
_entity_poly.pdbx_seq_one_letter_code
_entity_poly.pdbx_strand_id
1 'polypeptide(L)'
;MLGRLTFDALPFYSNIALMGAIVTVLGAFSSVVLITWLGKWRYLWTQWLTSVDHKRIGIMYIILAHVMLIRGFVDAIMMRAQQAMSLNSEGYLTPDHFNQIFTSHGTIMIFFMAMPFLTGLINIIVPQQIGTRDVAFPFLNAVSLWLTAAGAGLILISLVIGKFSTAGWTAYPP
;
A
#
# COMPACT_ATOMS: atom_id res chain seq x y z
N MET A 1 3.65 -20.65 14.96
CA MET A 1 4.56 -19.65 14.42
C MET A 1 3.98 -18.24 14.36
N LEU A 2 2.92 -17.97 15.04
CA LEU A 2 2.42 -16.61 15.33
C LEU A 2 3.11 -16.00 16.58
N GLY A 3 4.27 -16.54 16.96
CA GLY A 3 4.92 -16.39 18.25
C GLY A 3 5.52 -15.02 18.59
N ARG A 4 5.25 -13.98 17.82
CA ARG A 4 5.67 -12.61 18.13
C ARG A 4 4.53 -11.58 18.07
N LEU A 5 3.30 -12.01 17.92
CA LEU A 5 2.12 -11.13 18.08
C LEU A 5 1.78 -11.05 19.56
N THR A 6 2.56 -10.27 20.29
CA THR A 6 2.33 -9.88 21.69
C THR A 6 1.63 -8.52 21.73
N PHE A 7 1.20 -8.10 22.91
CA PHE A 7 0.63 -6.75 23.08
C PHE A 7 1.58 -5.63 22.65
N ASP A 8 2.90 -5.88 22.71
CA ASP A 8 3.94 -4.95 22.23
C ASP A 8 3.94 -4.77 20.70
N ALA A 9 3.25 -5.64 19.96
CA ALA A 9 3.05 -5.50 18.53
C ALA A 9 1.93 -4.50 18.17
N LEU A 10 1.14 -4.05 19.13
CA LEU A 10 0.13 -3.01 18.94
C LEU A 10 0.78 -1.62 18.92
N PRO A 11 0.21 -0.65 18.20
CA PRO A 11 0.85 0.64 17.95
C PRO A 11 0.83 1.61 19.14
N PHE A 12 0.77 1.09 20.37
CA PHE A 12 0.75 1.90 21.60
C PHE A 12 2.14 2.39 22.03
N TYR A 13 3.20 1.99 21.34
CA TYR A 13 4.58 2.37 21.68
C TYR A 13 4.92 3.82 21.31
N SER A 14 4.14 4.47 20.46
CA SER A 14 4.24 5.91 20.17
C SER A 14 2.92 6.50 19.73
N ASN A 15 2.70 7.80 20.03
CA ASN A 15 1.51 8.53 19.58
C ASN A 15 1.39 8.57 18.05
N ILE A 16 2.52 8.60 17.36
CA ILE A 16 2.58 8.64 15.89
C ILE A 16 2.11 7.31 15.30
N ALA A 17 2.60 6.18 15.84
CA ALA A 17 2.17 4.86 15.41
C ALA A 17 0.66 4.68 15.68
N LEU A 18 0.18 5.10 16.84
CA LEU A 18 -1.24 5.06 17.18
C LEU A 18 -2.09 5.89 16.21
N MET A 19 -1.67 7.11 15.88
CA MET A 19 -2.37 7.95 14.90
C MET A 19 -2.39 7.32 13.52
N GLY A 20 -1.28 6.74 13.06
CA GLY A 20 -1.21 6.00 11.81
C GLY A 20 -2.19 4.82 11.76
N ALA A 21 -2.26 4.04 12.85
CA ALA A 21 -3.22 2.94 12.97
C ALA A 21 -4.68 3.43 12.95
N ILE A 22 -5.00 4.47 13.70
CA ILE A 22 -6.35 5.05 13.74
C ILE A 22 -6.77 5.52 12.35
N VAL A 23 -5.93 6.28 11.65
CA VAL A 23 -6.24 6.78 10.29
C VAL A 23 -6.46 5.62 9.32
N THR A 24 -5.64 4.56 9.40
CA THR A 24 -5.77 3.38 8.54
C THR A 24 -7.10 2.65 8.79
N VAL A 25 -7.44 2.40 10.05
CA VAL A 25 -8.69 1.72 10.42
C VAL A 25 -9.92 2.56 10.06
N LEU A 26 -9.89 3.86 10.35
CA LEU A 26 -10.97 4.77 9.98
C LEU A 26 -11.13 4.89 8.47
N GLY A 27 -10.04 4.94 7.72
CA GLY A 27 -10.07 4.96 6.25
C GLY A 27 -10.68 3.69 5.66
N ALA A 28 -10.30 2.52 6.17
CA ALA A 28 -10.90 1.25 5.75
C ALA A 28 -12.38 1.17 6.13
N PHE A 29 -12.72 1.52 7.36
CA PHE A 29 -14.10 1.51 7.84
C PHE A 29 -15.00 2.48 7.06
N SER A 30 -14.56 3.72 6.84
CA SER A 30 -15.32 4.72 6.08
C SER A 30 -15.54 4.28 4.63
N SER A 31 -14.57 3.61 4.01
CA SER A 31 -14.71 3.05 2.66
C SER A 31 -15.80 1.98 2.61
N VAL A 32 -15.82 1.06 3.58
CA VAL A 32 -16.86 0.01 3.69
C VAL A 32 -18.24 0.65 3.91
N VAL A 33 -18.34 1.60 4.84
CA VAL A 33 -19.60 2.32 5.12
C VAL A 33 -20.11 3.05 3.88
N LEU A 34 -19.23 3.76 3.18
CA LEU A 34 -19.58 4.49 1.96
C LEU A 34 -20.11 3.56 0.86
N ILE A 35 -19.43 2.44 0.60
CA ILE A 35 -19.85 1.46 -0.40
C ILE A 35 -21.20 0.84 -0.03
N THR A 36 -21.40 0.56 1.25
CA THR A 36 -22.65 0.00 1.78
C THR A 36 -23.78 1.02 1.65
N TRP A 37 -23.55 2.27 2.04
CA TRP A 37 -24.53 3.35 1.91
C TRP A 37 -24.95 3.61 0.47
N LEU A 38 -23.99 3.55 -0.47
CA LEU A 38 -24.24 3.69 -1.91
C LEU A 38 -24.90 2.44 -2.53
N GLY A 39 -24.98 1.32 -1.82
CA GLY A 39 -25.53 0.05 -2.33
C GLY A 39 -24.74 -0.55 -3.51
N LYS A 40 -23.42 -0.24 -3.63
CA LYS A 40 -22.61 -0.57 -4.81
C LYS A 40 -21.86 -1.91 -4.71
N TRP A 41 -22.07 -2.71 -3.67
CA TRP A 41 -21.36 -3.98 -3.50
C TRP A 41 -21.49 -4.93 -4.68
N ARG A 42 -22.72 -5.15 -5.20
CA ARG A 42 -22.95 -6.01 -6.35
C ARG A 42 -22.22 -5.50 -7.60
N TYR A 43 -22.27 -4.18 -7.83
CA TYR A 43 -21.58 -3.54 -8.95
C TYR A 43 -20.07 -3.72 -8.86
N LEU A 44 -19.48 -3.44 -7.67
CA LEU A 44 -18.04 -3.63 -7.45
C LEU A 44 -17.64 -5.09 -7.67
N TRP A 45 -18.38 -6.02 -7.09
CA TRP A 45 -18.07 -7.44 -7.24
C TRP A 45 -18.09 -7.88 -8.68
N THR A 46 -19.20 -7.65 -9.40
CA THR A 46 -19.42 -8.19 -10.76
C THR A 46 -18.68 -7.44 -11.85
N GLN A 47 -18.42 -6.15 -11.68
CA GLN A 47 -17.84 -5.33 -12.74
C GLN A 47 -16.34 -5.07 -12.55
N TRP A 48 -15.84 -5.12 -11.32
CA TRP A 48 -14.44 -4.76 -11.01
C TRP A 48 -13.68 -5.93 -10.39
N LEU A 49 -14.10 -6.42 -9.22
CA LEU A 49 -13.30 -7.37 -8.44
C LEU A 49 -13.12 -8.73 -9.12
N THR A 50 -14.07 -9.16 -9.96
CA THR A 50 -14.01 -10.43 -10.71
C THR A 50 -13.74 -10.23 -12.20
N SER A 51 -13.43 -8.99 -12.62
CA SER A 51 -13.15 -8.67 -14.02
C SER A 51 -11.83 -9.26 -14.48
N VAL A 52 -11.80 -9.77 -15.71
CA VAL A 52 -10.58 -10.17 -16.43
C VAL A 52 -10.22 -9.20 -17.55
N ASP A 53 -11.03 -8.15 -17.76
CA ASP A 53 -10.81 -7.11 -18.77
C ASP A 53 -9.54 -6.30 -18.41
N HIS A 54 -8.58 -6.25 -19.33
CA HIS A 54 -7.31 -5.56 -19.17
C HIS A 54 -7.45 -4.08 -18.84
N LYS A 55 -8.48 -3.40 -19.34
CA LYS A 55 -8.70 -1.97 -19.05
C LYS A 55 -9.11 -1.76 -17.60
N ARG A 56 -10.03 -2.59 -17.10
CA ARG A 56 -10.46 -2.54 -15.70
C ARG A 56 -9.34 -2.94 -14.76
N ILE A 57 -8.59 -3.98 -15.09
CA ILE A 57 -7.41 -4.40 -14.33
C ILE A 57 -6.38 -3.28 -14.31
N GLY A 58 -6.10 -2.64 -15.45
CA GLY A 58 -5.18 -1.51 -15.53
C GLY A 58 -5.61 -0.33 -14.67
N ILE A 59 -6.90 0.01 -14.67
CA ILE A 59 -7.44 1.07 -13.79
C ILE A 59 -7.30 0.68 -12.31
N MET A 60 -7.58 -0.57 -11.94
CA MET A 60 -7.43 -1.03 -10.56
C MET A 60 -5.96 -0.97 -10.09
N TYR A 61 -5.00 -1.32 -10.95
CA TYR A 61 -3.58 -1.13 -10.69
C TYR A 61 -3.22 0.34 -10.45
N ILE A 62 -3.73 1.25 -11.27
CA ILE A 62 -3.49 2.69 -11.13
C ILE A 62 -4.10 3.22 -9.82
N ILE A 63 -5.31 2.80 -9.47
CA ILE A 63 -5.95 3.18 -8.20
C ILE A 63 -5.13 2.66 -7.01
N LEU A 64 -4.72 1.39 -7.02
CA LEU A 64 -3.86 0.81 -5.99
C LEU A 64 -2.56 1.60 -5.84
N ALA A 65 -1.90 1.91 -6.96
CA ALA A 65 -0.67 2.70 -6.98
C ALA A 65 -0.85 4.09 -6.35
N HIS A 66 -1.99 4.77 -6.63
CA HIS A 66 -2.28 6.07 -6.04
C HIS A 66 -2.56 6.01 -4.54
N VAL A 67 -3.27 4.98 -4.06
CA VAL A 67 -3.47 4.77 -2.63
C VAL A 67 -2.12 4.59 -1.93
N MET A 68 -1.23 3.79 -2.52
CA MET A 68 0.10 3.56 -1.97
C MET A 68 1.01 4.78 -2.12
N LEU A 69 0.84 5.59 -3.17
CA LEU A 69 1.54 6.87 -3.33
C LEU A 69 1.21 7.83 -2.17
N ILE A 70 -0.07 7.97 -1.81
CA ILE A 70 -0.48 8.83 -0.69
C ILE A 70 0.18 8.35 0.60
N ARG A 71 0.19 7.05 0.85
CA ARG A 71 0.86 6.46 2.02
C ARG A 71 2.36 6.73 2.01
N GLY A 72 3.06 6.46 0.90
CA GLY A 72 4.49 6.70 0.76
C GLY A 72 4.85 8.19 0.83
N PHE A 73 3.99 9.07 0.35
CA PHE A 73 4.15 10.53 0.48
C PHE A 73 4.12 10.99 1.94
N VAL A 74 3.21 10.45 2.75
CA VAL A 74 3.17 10.71 4.19
C VAL A 74 4.47 10.28 4.85
N ASP A 75 4.99 9.09 4.54
CA ASP A 75 6.27 8.60 5.04
C ASP A 75 7.43 9.55 4.68
N ALA A 76 7.46 10.06 3.45
CA ALA A 76 8.48 11.02 3.01
C ALA A 76 8.41 12.32 3.80
N ILE A 77 7.21 12.87 4.02
CA ILE A 77 7.03 14.08 4.84
C ILE A 77 7.52 13.84 6.27
N MET A 78 7.18 12.71 6.87
CA MET A 78 7.61 12.36 8.22
C MET A 78 9.14 12.30 8.34
N MET A 79 9.82 11.66 7.37
CA MET A 79 11.27 11.59 7.34
C MET A 79 11.89 12.99 7.18
N ARG A 80 11.36 13.83 6.31
CA ARG A 80 11.86 15.18 6.09
C ARG A 80 11.63 16.10 7.31
N ALA A 81 10.47 15.99 7.94
CA ALA A 81 10.19 16.71 9.18
C ALA A 81 11.15 16.28 10.30
N GLN A 82 11.42 14.98 10.46
CA GLN A 82 12.42 14.48 11.41
C GLN A 82 13.79 15.09 11.15
N GLN A 83 14.26 15.06 9.90
CA GLN A 83 15.55 15.63 9.52
C GLN A 83 15.65 17.13 9.80
N ALA A 84 14.57 17.89 9.54
CA ALA A 84 14.55 19.33 9.81
C ALA A 84 14.53 19.65 11.32
N MET A 85 13.81 18.85 12.11
CA MET A 85 13.66 19.05 13.55
C MET A 85 14.85 18.52 14.35
N SER A 86 15.60 17.56 13.82
CA SER A 86 16.76 16.96 14.52
C SER A 86 18.02 17.83 14.48
N LEU A 87 17.95 19.01 13.91
CA LEU A 87 19.06 19.97 13.94
C LEU A 87 19.21 20.53 15.38
N ASN A 88 20.23 20.06 16.12
CA ASN A 88 20.47 20.34 17.54
C ASN A 88 19.46 19.74 18.54
N SER A 89 18.69 18.73 18.13
CA SER A 89 17.76 18.00 18.99
C SER A 89 17.61 16.55 18.52
N GLU A 90 16.98 15.68 19.32
CA GLU A 90 16.70 14.29 18.91
C GLU A 90 15.57 14.17 17.86
N GLY A 91 14.87 15.27 17.61
CA GLY A 91 13.66 15.25 16.75
C GLY A 91 12.47 14.60 17.46
N TYR A 92 11.49 14.09 16.66
CA TYR A 92 10.23 13.54 17.20
C TYR A 92 10.07 12.02 16.97
N LEU A 93 10.91 11.42 16.13
CA LEU A 93 10.92 9.97 15.88
C LEU A 93 12.09 9.31 16.59
N THR A 94 11.85 8.14 17.18
CA THR A 94 12.95 7.28 17.64
C THR A 94 13.72 6.71 16.45
N PRO A 95 15.01 6.38 16.59
CA PRO A 95 15.82 5.82 15.50
C PRO A 95 15.19 4.55 14.88
N ASP A 96 14.64 3.65 15.69
CA ASP A 96 13.98 2.44 15.21
C ASP A 96 12.72 2.76 14.39
N HIS A 97 11.92 3.72 14.85
CA HIS A 97 10.72 4.13 14.12
C HIS A 97 11.07 4.83 12.80
N PHE A 98 12.11 5.67 12.80
CA PHE A 98 12.63 6.29 11.58
C PHE A 98 13.07 5.23 10.56
N ASN A 99 13.81 4.19 10.99
CA ASN A 99 14.24 3.09 10.11
C ASN A 99 13.07 2.28 9.56
N GLN A 100 12.01 2.07 10.34
CA GLN A 100 10.79 1.45 9.86
C GLN A 100 10.08 2.29 8.78
N ILE A 101 9.96 3.60 8.99
CA ILE A 101 9.38 4.53 8.02
C ILE A 101 10.24 4.59 6.75
N PHE A 102 11.55 4.63 6.89
CA PHE A 102 12.48 4.61 5.75
C PHE A 102 12.32 3.34 4.92
N THR A 103 12.25 2.19 5.57
CA THR A 103 12.05 0.89 4.91
C THR A 103 10.69 0.80 4.24
N SER A 104 9.62 1.21 4.93
CA SER A 104 8.26 1.19 4.37
C SER A 104 8.11 2.13 3.18
N HIS A 105 8.67 3.34 3.28
CA HIS A 105 8.67 4.30 2.18
C HIS A 105 9.32 3.72 0.93
N GLY A 106 10.56 3.20 1.04
CA GLY A 106 11.27 2.65 -0.10
C GLY A 106 10.54 1.46 -0.73
N THR A 107 10.04 0.54 0.09
CA THR A 107 9.27 -0.61 -0.37
C THR A 107 7.97 -0.19 -1.08
N ILE A 108 7.23 0.74 -0.50
CA ILE A 108 5.97 1.24 -1.06
C ILE A 108 6.21 1.93 -2.40
N MET A 109 7.17 2.85 -2.46
CA MET A 109 7.38 3.65 -3.66
C MET A 109 7.85 2.85 -4.86
N ILE A 110 8.61 1.77 -4.65
CA ILE A 110 9.11 0.93 -5.73
C ILE A 110 8.08 -0.16 -6.08
N PHE A 111 7.71 -1.01 -5.11
CA PHE A 111 6.93 -2.22 -5.40
C PHE A 111 5.41 -1.99 -5.45
N PHE A 112 4.89 -0.98 -4.77
CA PHE A 112 3.45 -0.77 -4.66
C PHE A 112 2.96 0.55 -5.27
N MET A 113 3.87 1.44 -5.67
CA MET A 113 3.52 2.64 -6.44
C MET A 113 4.06 2.54 -7.87
N ALA A 114 5.38 2.56 -8.08
CA ALA A 114 5.98 2.66 -9.41
C ALA A 114 5.65 1.45 -10.28
N MET A 115 5.86 0.24 -9.78
CA MET A 115 5.59 -0.99 -10.56
C MET A 115 4.10 -1.16 -10.87
N PRO A 116 3.15 -1.06 -9.93
CA PRO A 116 1.72 -1.16 -10.25
C PRO A 116 1.23 -0.05 -11.16
N PHE A 117 1.73 1.17 -11.01
CA PHE A 117 1.38 2.28 -11.89
C PHE A 117 1.79 1.99 -13.35
N LEU A 118 3.04 1.57 -13.57
CA LEU A 118 3.53 1.20 -14.90
C LEU A 118 2.77 -0.01 -15.45
N THR A 119 2.54 -1.03 -14.64
CA THR A 119 1.75 -2.21 -15.04
C THR A 119 0.34 -1.82 -15.44
N GLY A 120 -0.29 -0.90 -14.70
CA GLY A 120 -1.61 -0.36 -15.04
C GLY A 120 -1.63 0.34 -16.40
N LEU A 121 -0.64 1.20 -16.66
CA LEU A 121 -0.49 1.87 -17.96
C LEU A 121 -0.24 0.88 -19.10
N ILE A 122 0.64 -0.10 -18.91
CA ILE A 122 0.95 -1.13 -19.90
C ILE A 122 -0.32 -1.94 -20.24
N ASN A 123 -1.09 -2.33 -19.24
CA ASN A 123 -2.36 -3.04 -19.42
C ASN A 123 -3.37 -2.25 -20.26
N ILE A 124 -3.41 -0.93 -20.11
CA ILE A 124 -4.33 -0.09 -20.88
C ILE A 124 -3.79 0.18 -22.29
N ILE A 125 -2.53 0.56 -22.41
CA ILE A 125 -1.96 1.13 -23.63
C ILE A 125 -1.57 0.04 -24.65
N VAL A 126 -0.86 -1.00 -24.22
CA VAL A 126 -0.27 -1.98 -25.14
C VAL A 126 -1.33 -2.73 -25.99
N PRO A 127 -2.41 -3.29 -25.40
CA PRO A 127 -3.42 -3.96 -26.22
C PRO A 127 -4.08 -3.03 -27.25
N GLN A 128 -4.23 -1.74 -26.91
CA GLN A 128 -4.79 -0.75 -27.82
C GLN A 128 -3.81 -0.40 -28.96
N GLN A 129 -2.52 -0.30 -28.68
CA GLN A 129 -1.51 0.00 -29.69
C GLN A 129 -1.34 -1.11 -30.73
N ILE A 130 -1.43 -2.38 -30.30
CA ILE A 130 -1.33 -3.54 -31.19
C ILE A 130 -2.67 -4.00 -31.79
N GLY A 131 -3.78 -3.32 -31.45
CA GLY A 131 -5.10 -3.58 -31.99
C GLY A 131 -5.75 -4.89 -31.50
N THR A 132 -5.34 -5.41 -30.34
CA THR A 132 -5.94 -6.62 -29.74
C THR A 132 -7.09 -6.26 -28.82
N ARG A 133 -8.03 -7.22 -28.66
CA ARG A 133 -9.19 -7.05 -27.77
C ARG A 133 -8.82 -7.18 -26.29
N ASP A 134 -7.82 -8.02 -25.98
CA ASP A 134 -7.38 -8.29 -24.61
C ASP A 134 -5.90 -8.75 -24.60
N VAL A 135 -5.35 -8.92 -23.39
CA VAL A 135 -4.02 -9.51 -23.18
C VAL A 135 -4.03 -11.00 -23.44
N ALA A 136 -2.85 -11.60 -23.67
CA ALA A 136 -2.72 -13.04 -24.01
C ALA A 136 -3.23 -13.98 -22.89
N PHE A 137 -3.09 -13.57 -21.62
CA PHE A 137 -3.49 -14.38 -20.46
C PHE A 137 -4.33 -13.56 -19.46
N PRO A 138 -5.62 -13.29 -19.76
CA PRO A 138 -6.46 -12.40 -18.94
C PRO A 138 -6.60 -12.86 -17.49
N PHE A 139 -6.72 -14.16 -17.25
CA PHE A 139 -6.82 -14.72 -15.90
C PHE A 139 -5.54 -14.49 -15.07
N LEU A 140 -4.37 -14.76 -15.65
CA LEU A 140 -3.08 -14.52 -14.96
C LEU A 140 -2.87 -13.03 -14.66
N ASN A 141 -3.34 -12.17 -15.54
CA ASN A 141 -3.31 -10.72 -15.33
C ASN A 141 -4.17 -10.31 -14.12
N ALA A 142 -5.37 -10.89 -13.97
CA ALA A 142 -6.20 -10.67 -12.78
C ALA A 142 -5.54 -11.23 -11.51
N VAL A 143 -4.94 -12.41 -11.56
CA VAL A 143 -4.20 -13.01 -10.43
C VAL A 143 -3.05 -12.11 -10.00
N SER A 144 -2.27 -11.55 -10.93
CA SER A 144 -1.15 -10.67 -10.61
C SER A 144 -1.60 -9.39 -9.89
N LEU A 145 -2.74 -8.81 -10.28
CA LEU A 145 -3.34 -7.68 -9.56
C LEU A 145 -3.66 -8.05 -8.11
N TRP A 146 -4.32 -9.21 -7.90
CA TRP A 146 -4.74 -9.61 -6.56
C TRP A 146 -3.57 -9.97 -5.65
N LEU A 147 -2.51 -10.57 -6.18
CA LEU A 147 -1.27 -10.80 -5.44
C LEU A 147 -0.61 -9.48 -5.02
N THR A 148 -0.56 -8.51 -5.93
CA THR A 148 -0.04 -7.17 -5.64
C THR A 148 -0.90 -6.45 -4.59
N ALA A 149 -2.22 -6.52 -4.71
CA ALA A 149 -3.14 -5.93 -3.74
C ALA A 149 -3.04 -6.59 -2.36
N ALA A 150 -2.86 -7.91 -2.30
CA ALA A 150 -2.63 -8.63 -1.06
C ALA A 150 -1.32 -8.18 -0.38
N GLY A 151 -0.23 -8.06 -1.14
CA GLY A 151 1.04 -7.53 -0.63
C GLY A 151 0.91 -6.09 -0.09
N ALA A 152 0.24 -5.20 -0.82
CA ALA A 152 -0.08 -3.84 -0.37
C ALA A 152 -0.92 -3.84 0.91
N GLY A 153 -1.92 -4.73 0.99
CA GLY A 153 -2.74 -4.92 2.18
C GLY A 153 -1.92 -5.33 3.40
N LEU A 154 -0.95 -6.23 3.26
CA LEU A 154 -0.06 -6.62 4.35
C LEU A 154 0.77 -5.44 4.88
N ILE A 155 1.26 -4.56 4.00
CA ILE A 155 1.97 -3.34 4.42
C ILE A 155 1.03 -2.39 5.18
N LEU A 156 -0.21 -2.23 4.73
CA LEU A 156 -1.19 -1.40 5.46
C LEU A 156 -1.56 -2.01 6.81
N ILE A 157 -1.68 -3.33 6.90
CA ILE A 157 -1.92 -4.04 8.17
C ILE A 157 -0.77 -3.84 9.14
N SER A 158 0.47 -3.72 8.67
CA SER A 158 1.64 -3.49 9.54
C SER A 158 1.61 -2.15 10.28
N LEU A 159 0.77 -1.19 9.87
CA LEU A 159 0.50 0.05 10.62
C LEU A 159 -0.36 -0.19 11.86
N VAL A 160 -1.15 -1.27 11.86
CA VAL A 160 -2.11 -1.59 12.94
C VAL A 160 -1.56 -2.69 13.84
N ILE A 161 -0.88 -3.69 13.26
CA ILE A 161 -0.38 -4.86 13.99
C ILE A 161 1.08 -5.11 13.58
N GLY A 162 1.97 -5.09 14.55
CA GLY A 162 3.39 -5.38 14.35
C GLY A 162 4.23 -4.13 14.17
N LYS A 163 5.52 -4.37 13.98
CA LYS A 163 6.52 -3.36 13.63
C LYS A 163 7.02 -3.68 12.24
N PHE A 164 7.12 -2.66 11.39
CA PHE A 164 7.66 -2.85 10.05
C PHE A 164 9.16 -3.20 10.11
N SER A 165 9.70 -3.75 9.01
CA SER A 165 11.11 -4.09 8.91
C SER A 165 12.00 -2.83 8.99
N THR A 166 13.22 -2.98 9.49
CA THR A 166 14.27 -1.96 9.52
C THR A 166 15.41 -2.22 8.53
N ALA A 167 15.23 -3.22 7.63
CA ALA A 167 16.28 -3.70 6.72
C ALA A 167 16.47 -2.86 5.44
N GLY A 168 15.68 -1.77 5.27
CA GLY A 168 15.61 -1.03 4.01
C GLY A 168 14.83 -1.79 2.92
N TRP A 169 14.60 -1.15 1.76
CA TRP A 169 13.83 -1.75 0.66
C TRP A 169 14.55 -2.92 -0.02
N THR A 170 15.86 -3.00 0.09
CA THR A 170 16.69 -4.08 -0.47
C THR A 170 16.74 -5.31 0.42
N ALA A 171 16.32 -5.18 1.69
CA ALA A 171 16.25 -6.25 2.68
C ALA A 171 17.54 -7.09 2.78
N TYR A 172 18.70 -6.43 2.80
CA TYR A 172 19.95 -7.12 3.04
C TYR A 172 19.93 -7.81 4.41
N PRO A 173 20.37 -9.07 4.48
CA PRO A 173 20.56 -9.74 5.76
C PRO A 173 21.60 -8.98 6.59
N PRO A 174 21.45 -8.96 7.93
CA PRO A 174 22.41 -8.34 8.83
C PRO A 174 23.73 -9.10 8.86
#